data_649c75b19cd122b7b8cea671b5f934df
#
_entry.id   649c75b19cd122b7b8cea671b5f934df
#
_cell.length_a   1.000
_cell.length_b   1.000
_cell.length_c   1.000
_cell.angle_alpha   90.00
_cell.angle_beta   90.00
_cell.angle_gamma   90.00
#
_symmetry.space_group_name_H-M   'P 1'
#
loop_
_entity.id
_entity.type
_entity.pdbx_description
1 polymer ?
#
loop_
_entity_poly.entity_id
_entity_poly.type
_entity_poly.pdbx_seq_one_letter_code
_entity_poly.pdbx_strand_id
1 'polypeptide(L)'
;MPESFKALIINQEGENFNREIKSIDKSFLKHGDVLVKVDYSSLNFKDALILKNGARLVKEFPHIPGIDFSGTVEESENDKFKPGDEIILTGWRVGEIFYGGYSQYAKVNGDFLVKKPKSLTSKQAMILGTAGFTALQCSFTTKTTREELLLGEKVENVIVTGASGGVGSIAVMILNKLGSNVTAVTGKESNKEYLKSIGAKNVINLSLIHI
;
A
#
# COMPACT_ATOMS: atom_id res chain seq x y z
N MET A 1 -1.98 26.18 -1.14
CA MET A 1 -2.68 25.25 -2.07
C MET A 1 -3.22 26.00 -3.27
N PRO A 2 -3.18 25.47 -4.52
CA PRO A 2 -3.82 26.10 -5.68
C PRO A 2 -5.36 26.08 -5.55
N GLU A 3 -6.05 26.96 -6.30
CA GLU A 3 -7.53 27.01 -6.31
C GLU A 3 -8.15 25.71 -6.80
N SER A 4 -7.49 25.02 -7.74
CA SER A 4 -7.91 23.70 -8.24
C SER A 4 -6.71 22.77 -8.42
N PHE A 5 -6.97 21.47 -8.37
CA PHE A 5 -5.96 20.42 -8.50
C PHE A 5 -6.58 19.16 -9.14
N LYS A 6 -5.73 18.30 -9.71
CA LYS A 6 -6.18 17.09 -10.40
C LYS A 6 -6.38 15.94 -9.42
N ALA A 7 -7.46 15.19 -9.63
CA ALA A 7 -7.74 13.93 -8.96
C ALA A 7 -8.34 12.92 -9.94
N LEU A 8 -8.09 11.64 -9.72
CA LEU A 8 -8.80 10.56 -10.37
C LEU A 8 -10.13 10.36 -9.63
N ILE A 9 -11.23 10.67 -10.32
CA ILE A 9 -12.58 10.53 -9.77
C ILE A 9 -13.21 9.28 -10.37
N ILE A 10 -13.77 8.45 -9.50
CA ILE A 10 -14.68 7.39 -9.90
C ILE A 10 -16.11 7.78 -9.55
N ASN A 11 -17.05 7.49 -10.44
CA ASN A 11 -18.45 7.75 -10.24
C ASN A 11 -19.30 6.58 -10.72
N GLN A 12 -20.46 6.39 -10.09
CA GLN A 12 -21.42 5.38 -10.47
C GLN A 12 -22.81 6.00 -10.54
N GLU A 13 -23.46 5.86 -11.71
CA GLU A 13 -24.83 6.27 -11.98
C GLU A 13 -25.61 5.08 -12.51
N GLY A 14 -26.41 4.45 -11.65
CA GLY A 14 -27.05 3.17 -11.95
C GLY A 14 -26.00 2.07 -12.21
N GLU A 15 -26.05 1.49 -13.40
CA GLU A 15 -25.06 0.48 -13.82
C GLU A 15 -23.79 1.06 -14.46
N ASN A 16 -23.79 2.35 -14.78
CA ASN A 16 -22.65 3.02 -15.42
C ASN A 16 -21.59 3.40 -14.39
N PHE A 17 -20.39 2.86 -14.56
CA PHE A 17 -19.23 3.16 -13.75
C PHE A 17 -18.17 3.91 -14.55
N ASN A 18 -17.93 5.16 -14.18
CA ASN A 18 -17.01 6.08 -14.88
C ASN A 18 -15.75 6.35 -14.06
N ARG A 19 -14.63 6.58 -14.76
CA ARG A 19 -13.34 6.95 -14.20
C ARG A 19 -12.75 8.07 -15.05
N GLU A 20 -12.40 9.17 -14.43
CA GLU A 20 -11.83 10.30 -15.15
C GLU A 20 -10.89 11.12 -14.26
N ILE A 21 -9.89 11.75 -14.85
CA ILE A 21 -9.06 12.72 -14.17
C ILE A 21 -9.74 14.07 -14.31
N LYS A 22 -10.19 14.64 -13.19
CA LYS A 22 -10.85 15.95 -13.12
C LYS A 22 -10.01 16.94 -12.36
N SER A 23 -10.21 18.21 -12.68
CA SER A 23 -9.83 19.33 -11.83
C SER A 23 -10.93 19.57 -10.81
N ILE A 24 -10.58 19.54 -9.55
CA ILE A 24 -11.48 19.76 -8.40
C ILE A 24 -10.88 20.82 -7.50
N ASP A 25 -11.68 21.43 -6.64
CA ASP A 25 -11.25 22.38 -5.62
C ASP A 25 -11.20 21.76 -4.22
N LYS A 26 -10.72 22.53 -3.25
CA LYS A 26 -10.57 22.06 -1.85
C LYS A 26 -11.90 21.64 -1.22
N SER A 27 -13.01 22.25 -1.60
CA SER A 27 -14.33 21.94 -1.02
C SER A 27 -14.81 20.52 -1.33
N PHE A 28 -14.22 19.89 -2.37
CA PHE A 28 -14.49 18.49 -2.68
C PHE A 28 -13.95 17.55 -1.59
N LEU A 29 -12.87 17.93 -0.88
CA LEU A 29 -12.24 17.11 0.16
C LEU A 29 -12.99 17.27 1.49
N LYS A 30 -13.95 16.40 1.78
CA LYS A 30 -14.93 16.55 2.86
C LYS A 30 -14.47 16.12 4.24
N HIS A 31 -13.46 15.24 4.37
CA HIS A 31 -13.15 14.54 5.61
C HIS A 31 -11.69 14.73 6.01
N GLY A 32 -11.46 14.87 7.33
CA GLY A 32 -10.13 14.94 7.92
C GLY A 32 -9.77 16.32 8.47
N ASP A 33 -8.69 16.35 9.22
CA ASP A 33 -8.14 17.52 9.92
C ASP A 33 -6.72 17.88 9.43
N VAL A 34 -6.13 17.06 8.51
CA VAL A 34 -4.83 17.31 7.89
C VAL A 34 -4.96 17.30 6.36
N LEU A 35 -4.55 18.40 5.73
CA LEU A 35 -4.43 18.52 4.29
C LEU A 35 -3.00 18.21 3.87
N VAL A 36 -2.84 17.27 2.96
CA VAL A 36 -1.54 16.79 2.48
C VAL A 36 -1.42 17.05 0.97
N LYS A 37 -0.30 17.64 0.54
CA LYS A 37 0.14 17.62 -0.83
C LYS A 37 0.76 16.27 -1.10
N VAL A 38 0.12 15.47 -1.97
CA VAL A 38 0.56 14.11 -2.30
C VAL A 38 1.74 14.16 -3.27
N ASP A 39 2.85 13.54 -2.90
CA ASP A 39 4.02 13.40 -3.75
C ASP A 39 3.96 12.10 -4.56
N TYR A 40 3.64 10.99 -3.90
CA TYR A 40 3.57 9.65 -4.50
C TYR A 40 2.45 8.83 -3.86
N SER A 41 1.84 7.96 -4.65
CA SER A 41 0.94 6.90 -4.23
C SER A 41 1.37 5.60 -4.92
N SER A 42 1.13 4.43 -4.33
CA SER A 42 1.43 3.16 -4.98
C SER A 42 0.18 2.56 -5.64
N LEU A 43 0.38 1.60 -6.54
CA LEU A 43 -0.70 0.86 -7.17
C LEU A 43 -0.84 -0.51 -6.52
N ASN A 44 -1.97 -0.75 -5.89
CA ASN A 44 -2.27 -2.00 -5.20
C ASN A 44 -3.37 -2.78 -5.91
N PHE A 45 -3.44 -4.08 -5.70
CA PHE A 45 -4.51 -4.93 -6.24
C PHE A 45 -5.91 -4.43 -5.85
N LYS A 46 -6.04 -3.91 -4.63
CA LYS A 46 -7.28 -3.30 -4.14
C LYS A 46 -7.68 -2.08 -4.96
N ASP A 47 -6.75 -1.21 -5.31
CA ASP A 47 -7.00 -0.06 -6.17
C ASP A 47 -7.51 -0.50 -7.55
N ALA A 48 -6.91 -1.56 -8.12
CA ALA A 48 -7.36 -2.11 -9.40
C ALA A 48 -8.81 -2.65 -9.33
N LEU A 49 -9.19 -3.30 -8.21
CA LEU A 49 -10.56 -3.75 -7.98
C LEU A 49 -11.52 -2.56 -7.85
N ILE A 50 -11.15 -1.53 -7.11
CA ILE A 50 -11.94 -0.31 -6.93
C ILE A 50 -12.12 0.39 -8.28
N LEU A 51 -11.05 0.51 -9.05
CA LEU A 51 -11.08 1.11 -10.38
C LEU A 51 -11.90 0.30 -11.38
N LYS A 52 -12.08 -1.00 -11.18
CA LYS A 52 -12.88 -1.84 -12.07
C LYS A 52 -14.38 -1.51 -11.95
N ASN A 53 -14.91 -1.49 -10.71
CA ASN A 53 -16.34 -1.30 -10.46
C ASN A 53 -16.66 -0.93 -9.00
N GLY A 54 -15.78 -0.20 -8.29
CA GLY A 54 -15.93 0.11 -6.86
C GLY A 54 -15.76 -1.08 -5.93
N ALA A 55 -15.73 -2.33 -6.45
CA ALA A 55 -15.52 -3.59 -5.73
C ALA A 55 -16.42 -3.79 -4.50
N ARG A 56 -17.57 -3.11 -4.40
CA ARG A 56 -18.43 -3.01 -3.21
C ARG A 56 -17.72 -2.46 -1.97
N LEU A 57 -16.50 -1.95 -2.12
CA LEU A 57 -15.71 -1.34 -1.06
C LEU A 57 -16.05 0.15 -0.92
N VAL A 58 -16.26 0.81 -2.06
CA VAL A 58 -16.69 2.21 -2.11
C VAL A 58 -18.18 2.26 -1.79
N LYS A 59 -18.54 3.14 -0.85
CA LYS A 59 -19.94 3.29 -0.36
C LYS A 59 -20.63 4.52 -0.92
N GLU A 60 -19.86 5.55 -1.25
CA GLU A 60 -20.37 6.83 -1.71
C GLU A 60 -19.60 7.28 -2.96
N PHE A 61 -20.35 7.81 -3.93
CA PHE A 61 -19.83 8.39 -5.16
C PHE A 61 -20.26 9.85 -5.26
N PRO A 62 -19.48 10.73 -5.92
CA PRO A 62 -18.14 10.46 -6.50
C PRO A 62 -17.09 10.19 -5.45
N HIS A 63 -16.05 9.40 -5.80
CA HIS A 63 -15.00 8.98 -4.89
C HIS A 63 -13.60 9.13 -5.49
N ILE A 64 -12.59 9.32 -4.62
CA ILE A 64 -11.16 9.34 -4.99
C ILE A 64 -10.51 8.06 -4.46
N PRO A 65 -10.03 7.13 -5.32
CA PRO A 65 -9.31 5.93 -4.89
C PRO A 65 -7.86 6.23 -4.51
N GLY A 66 -7.09 5.18 -4.21
CA GLY A 66 -5.69 5.24 -3.80
C GLY A 66 -5.55 4.97 -2.31
N ILE A 67 -5.18 3.70 -1.96
CA ILE A 67 -5.22 3.23 -0.57
C ILE A 67 -3.99 3.60 0.25
N ASP A 68 -3.00 4.21 -0.37
CA ASP A 68 -1.80 4.69 0.29
C ASP A 68 -1.21 5.91 -0.43
N PHE A 69 -0.45 6.71 0.29
CA PHE A 69 0.33 7.80 -0.27
C PHE A 69 1.41 8.29 0.69
N SER A 70 2.38 9.01 0.15
CA SER A 70 3.32 9.85 0.88
C SER A 70 3.23 11.28 0.37
N GLY A 71 3.50 12.23 1.24
CA GLY A 71 3.39 13.64 0.88
C GLY A 71 3.83 14.57 1.99
N THR A 72 3.58 15.85 1.77
CA THR A 72 3.93 16.93 2.69
C THR A 72 2.65 17.58 3.21
N VAL A 73 2.57 17.79 4.51
CA VAL A 73 1.47 18.51 5.15
C VAL A 73 1.43 19.96 4.67
N GLU A 74 0.31 20.39 4.12
CA GLU A 74 0.04 21.78 3.71
C GLU A 74 -0.65 22.57 4.81
N GLU A 75 -1.71 21.98 5.40
CA GLU A 75 -2.49 22.55 6.48
C GLU A 75 -2.82 21.46 7.51
N SER A 76 -2.88 21.83 8.78
CA SER A 76 -3.22 20.90 9.86
C SER A 76 -3.99 21.59 10.97
N GLU A 77 -5.07 20.96 11.40
CA GLU A 77 -5.81 21.24 12.63
C GLU A 77 -5.46 20.20 13.73
N ASN A 78 -4.54 19.25 13.43
CA ASN A 78 -4.12 18.17 14.31
C ASN A 78 -2.81 18.54 15.03
N ASP A 79 -2.76 18.38 16.34
CA ASP A 79 -1.60 18.77 17.16
C ASP A 79 -0.31 17.95 16.88
N LYS A 80 -0.43 16.75 16.27
CA LYS A 80 0.70 15.86 15.97
C LYS A 80 1.46 16.27 14.71
N PHE A 81 0.82 17.07 13.83
CA PHE A 81 1.34 17.41 12.51
C PHE A 81 1.26 18.91 12.26
N LYS A 82 2.25 19.44 11.56
CA LYS A 82 2.32 20.85 11.16
C LYS A 82 2.69 20.98 9.68
N PRO A 83 2.39 22.11 9.04
CA PRO A 83 2.83 22.37 7.66
C PRO A 83 4.32 22.12 7.49
N GLY A 84 4.68 21.43 6.40
CA GLY A 84 6.03 21.00 6.10
C GLY A 84 6.44 19.62 6.65
N ASP A 85 5.64 18.99 7.51
CA ASP A 85 5.91 17.61 7.94
C ASP A 85 5.74 16.64 6.76
N GLU A 86 6.72 15.78 6.53
CA GLU A 86 6.64 14.70 5.54
C GLU A 86 5.98 13.47 6.18
N ILE A 87 4.99 12.90 5.49
CA ILE A 87 4.14 11.82 6.02
C ILE A 87 4.01 10.63 5.08
N ILE A 88 3.59 9.52 5.66
CA ILE A 88 3.13 8.31 4.98
C ILE A 88 1.74 7.97 5.52
N LEU A 89 0.86 7.50 4.63
CA LEU A 89 -0.40 6.88 4.97
C LEU A 89 -0.52 5.55 4.27
N THR A 90 -0.88 4.49 5.04
CA THR A 90 -1.27 3.17 4.52
C THR A 90 -2.47 2.66 5.33
N GLY A 91 -3.46 2.10 4.65
CA GLY A 91 -4.60 1.47 5.32
C GLY A 91 -5.73 2.44 5.72
N TRP A 92 -6.33 2.21 6.89
CA TRP A 92 -7.40 3.03 7.48
C TRP A 92 -8.65 3.21 6.60
N ARG A 93 -8.82 2.36 5.59
CA ARG A 93 -9.89 2.42 4.59
C ARG A 93 -9.87 3.70 3.73
N VAL A 94 -8.73 4.36 3.67
CA VAL A 94 -8.48 5.45 2.73
C VAL A 94 -8.47 4.87 1.32
N GLY A 95 -9.07 5.56 0.35
CA GLY A 95 -9.34 5.06 -0.99
C GLY A 95 -10.53 4.09 -1.12
N GLU A 96 -11.15 3.70 0.01
CA GLU A 96 -12.33 2.83 0.08
C GLU A 96 -13.57 3.57 0.60
N ILE A 97 -13.51 4.09 1.82
CA ILE A 97 -14.56 4.88 2.48
C ILE A 97 -14.15 6.36 2.50
N PHE A 98 -12.90 6.64 2.84
CA PHE A 98 -12.34 7.97 2.82
C PHE A 98 -11.65 8.20 1.49
N TYR A 99 -11.62 9.44 1.01
CA TYR A 99 -10.93 9.81 -0.22
C TYR A 99 -9.45 9.50 -0.14
N GLY A 100 -8.90 8.94 -1.24
CA GLY A 100 -7.57 8.36 -1.29
C GLY A 100 -6.51 9.23 -1.94
N GLY A 101 -5.36 8.60 -2.19
CA GLY A 101 -4.13 9.23 -2.67
C GLY A 101 -4.02 9.43 -4.18
N TYR A 102 -5.01 9.03 -5.00
CA TYR A 102 -4.97 9.29 -6.45
C TYR A 102 -5.44 10.71 -6.78
N SER A 103 -4.86 11.65 -6.08
CA SER A 103 -5.10 13.08 -6.16
C SER A 103 -3.82 13.84 -5.83
N GLN A 104 -3.68 15.07 -6.33
CA GLN A 104 -2.56 15.92 -5.96
C GLN A 104 -2.62 16.41 -4.51
N TYR A 105 -3.82 16.41 -3.91
CA TYR A 105 -4.06 16.72 -2.51
C TYR A 105 -5.04 15.74 -1.90
N ALA A 106 -4.80 15.38 -0.64
CA ALA A 106 -5.68 14.52 0.15
C ALA A 106 -5.95 15.19 1.51
N LYS A 107 -7.20 15.14 1.99
CA LYS A 107 -7.57 15.58 3.32
C LYS A 107 -7.97 14.36 4.15
N VAL A 108 -7.26 14.10 5.24
CA VAL A 108 -7.38 12.86 6.03
C VAL A 108 -7.30 13.14 7.52
N ASN A 109 -7.77 12.18 8.31
CA ASN A 109 -7.58 12.23 9.75
C ASN A 109 -6.09 12.07 10.09
N GLY A 110 -5.55 12.97 10.89
CA GLY A 110 -4.15 12.95 11.33
C GLY A 110 -3.76 11.68 12.09
N ASP A 111 -4.71 11.00 12.75
CA ASP A 111 -4.43 9.72 13.42
C ASP A 111 -4.11 8.58 12.45
N PHE A 112 -4.40 8.75 11.16
CA PHE A 112 -4.04 7.80 10.11
C PHE A 112 -2.60 7.97 9.59
N LEU A 113 -1.97 9.09 9.94
CA LEU A 113 -0.68 9.50 9.41
C LEU A 113 0.48 9.03 10.27
N VAL A 114 1.58 8.73 9.62
CA VAL A 114 2.87 8.46 10.25
C VAL A 114 3.91 9.40 9.68
N LYS A 115 4.78 9.99 10.53
CA LYS A 115 5.90 10.80 10.04
C LYS A 115 6.85 9.94 9.20
N LYS A 116 7.17 10.40 8.01
CA LYS A 116 8.10 9.72 7.12
C LYS A 116 9.51 9.71 7.74
N PRO A 117 10.19 8.56 7.85
CA PRO A 117 11.57 8.52 8.28
C PRO A 117 12.48 9.35 7.36
N LYS A 118 13.42 10.09 7.92
CA LYS A 118 14.37 10.91 7.15
C LYS A 118 15.26 10.08 6.21
N SER A 119 15.44 8.79 6.50
CA SER A 119 16.21 7.84 5.69
C SER A 119 15.51 7.42 4.40
N LEU A 120 14.22 7.73 4.22
CA LEU A 120 13.44 7.40 3.04
C LEU A 120 13.01 8.66 2.29
N THR A 121 13.12 8.64 0.98
CA THR A 121 12.42 9.60 0.12
C THR A 121 10.94 9.23 0.03
N SER A 122 10.05 10.18 -0.30
CA SER A 122 8.61 9.92 -0.54
C SER A 122 8.42 8.82 -1.60
N LYS A 123 9.24 8.80 -2.64
CA LYS A 123 9.24 7.74 -3.66
C LYS A 123 9.57 6.36 -3.07
N GLN A 124 10.62 6.26 -2.27
CA GLN A 124 11.00 4.99 -1.63
C GLN A 124 9.94 4.50 -0.66
N ALA A 125 9.31 5.42 0.10
CA ALA A 125 8.20 5.10 0.97
C ALA A 125 7.05 4.43 0.20
N MET A 126 6.73 4.91 -1.01
CA MET A 126 5.66 4.33 -1.84
C MET A 126 6.10 3.15 -2.71
N ILE A 127 7.39 2.95 -2.94
CA ILE A 127 7.90 1.65 -3.46
C ILE A 127 7.62 0.53 -2.45
N LEU A 128 7.74 0.80 -1.16
CA LEU A 128 7.32 -0.12 -0.11
C LEU A 128 5.78 -0.15 -0.01
N GLY A 129 5.15 0.99 0.19
CA GLY A 129 3.71 1.18 0.24
C GLY A 129 2.98 0.20 1.16
N THR A 130 1.72 -0.03 0.86
CA THR A 130 0.88 -1.01 1.56
C THR A 130 1.42 -2.44 1.44
N ALA A 131 2.01 -2.78 0.28
CA ALA A 131 2.57 -4.12 0.05
C ALA A 131 3.77 -4.38 0.95
N GLY A 132 4.70 -3.44 1.07
CA GLY A 132 5.87 -3.54 1.93
C GLY A 132 5.51 -3.58 3.42
N PHE A 133 4.58 -2.74 3.84
CA PHE A 133 4.05 -2.76 5.21
C PHE A 133 3.46 -4.13 5.57
N THR A 134 2.60 -4.68 4.70
CA THR A 134 1.98 -5.99 4.89
C THR A 134 3.02 -7.12 4.91
N ALA A 135 3.97 -7.09 3.96
CA ALA A 135 5.04 -8.09 3.91
C ALA A 135 5.88 -8.08 5.18
N LEU A 136 6.19 -6.88 5.70
CA LEU A 136 6.95 -6.73 6.93
C LEU A 136 6.20 -7.30 8.13
N GLN A 137 4.91 -6.95 8.29
CA GLN A 137 4.08 -7.50 9.36
C GLN A 137 4.05 -9.04 9.31
N CYS A 138 3.77 -9.63 8.14
CA CYS A 138 3.75 -11.09 7.97
C CYS A 138 5.11 -11.72 8.32
N SER A 139 6.21 -11.13 7.84
CA SER A 139 7.55 -11.66 8.07
C SER A 139 7.96 -11.61 9.55
N PHE A 140 7.61 -10.54 10.25
CA PHE A 140 7.87 -10.43 11.68
C PHE A 140 6.98 -11.35 12.51
N THR A 141 5.69 -11.46 12.18
CA THR A 141 4.77 -12.37 12.90
C THR A 141 5.21 -13.82 12.75
N THR A 142 5.75 -14.20 11.59
CA THR A 142 6.27 -15.55 11.34
C THR A 142 7.53 -15.84 12.13
N LYS A 143 8.36 -14.82 12.42
CA LYS A 143 9.62 -14.97 13.19
C LYS A 143 9.48 -14.65 14.67
N THR A 144 8.35 -14.11 15.10
CA THR A 144 8.13 -13.60 16.44
C THR A 144 6.78 -14.07 16.98
N THR A 145 6.64 -15.35 17.26
CA THR A 145 5.88 -15.65 18.45
C THR A 145 6.70 -15.10 19.62
N ARG A 146 6.07 -14.46 20.60
CA ARG A 146 6.73 -13.79 21.73
C ARG A 146 7.72 -14.74 22.48
N GLU A 147 7.50 -16.04 22.38
CA GLU A 147 8.34 -17.11 22.91
C GLU A 147 9.59 -17.38 22.06
N GLU A 148 9.51 -17.36 20.74
CA GLU A 148 10.66 -17.55 19.84
C GLU A 148 11.64 -16.38 19.88
N LEU A 149 11.13 -15.15 20.09
CA LEU A 149 12.01 -13.98 20.32
C LEU A 149 12.80 -14.12 21.62
N LEU A 150 12.23 -14.77 22.63
CA LEU A 150 12.86 -15.02 23.93
C LEU A 150 13.79 -16.22 23.90
N LEU A 151 13.55 -17.22 23.04
CA LEU A 151 14.31 -18.46 22.95
C LEU A 151 15.40 -18.40 21.84
N GLY A 152 15.41 -17.37 21.00
CA GLY A 152 16.39 -17.19 19.92
C GLY A 152 16.28 -18.20 18.79
N GLU A 153 15.18 -18.92 18.68
CA GLU A 153 14.93 -19.88 17.62
C GLU A 153 14.68 -19.16 16.27
N LYS A 154 15.45 -19.54 15.26
CA LYS A 154 15.28 -19.04 13.89
C LYS A 154 14.32 -19.92 13.12
N VAL A 155 13.28 -19.37 12.54
CA VAL A 155 12.48 -20.07 11.53
C VAL A 155 13.36 -20.25 10.28
N GLU A 156 13.87 -21.47 10.10
CA GLU A 156 14.84 -21.76 9.03
C GLU A 156 14.17 -21.87 7.66
N ASN A 157 13.01 -22.50 7.57
CA ASN A 157 12.34 -22.77 6.31
C ASN A 157 10.97 -22.09 6.25
N VAL A 158 10.75 -21.26 5.23
CA VAL A 158 9.52 -20.51 5.04
C VAL A 158 8.99 -20.68 3.63
N ILE A 159 7.69 -20.88 3.49
CA ILE A 159 7.00 -20.91 2.21
C ILE A 159 6.26 -19.59 2.03
N VAL A 160 6.46 -18.96 0.87
CA VAL A 160 5.75 -17.73 0.47
C VAL A 160 4.88 -18.04 -0.74
N THR A 161 3.56 -18.03 -0.57
CA THR A 161 2.59 -18.15 -1.65
C THR A 161 2.34 -16.80 -2.32
N GLY A 162 1.94 -16.80 -3.61
CA GLY A 162 1.77 -15.55 -4.35
C GLY A 162 3.07 -14.74 -4.42
N ALA A 163 4.22 -15.43 -4.41
CA ALA A 163 5.55 -14.85 -4.22
C ALA A 163 5.94 -13.80 -5.26
N SER A 164 5.36 -13.85 -6.46
CA SER A 164 5.62 -12.86 -7.53
C SER A 164 4.73 -11.61 -7.47
N GLY A 165 3.81 -11.53 -6.50
CA GLY A 165 2.99 -10.35 -6.25
C GLY A 165 3.71 -9.29 -5.41
N GLY A 166 3.10 -8.12 -5.25
CA GLY A 166 3.68 -7.00 -4.50
C GLY A 166 4.09 -7.38 -3.07
N VAL A 167 3.17 -7.97 -2.29
CA VAL A 167 3.45 -8.42 -0.92
C VAL A 167 4.44 -9.58 -0.91
N GLY A 168 4.19 -10.61 -1.76
CA GLY A 168 5.00 -11.82 -1.76
C GLY A 168 6.46 -11.59 -2.12
N SER A 169 6.75 -10.76 -3.13
CA SER A 169 8.13 -10.48 -3.55
C SER A 169 8.92 -9.73 -2.47
N ILE A 170 8.30 -8.78 -1.80
CA ILE A 170 8.93 -8.09 -0.68
C ILE A 170 9.13 -9.04 0.51
N ALA A 171 8.17 -9.91 0.80
CA ALA A 171 8.30 -10.91 1.86
C ALA A 171 9.48 -11.87 1.58
N VAL A 172 9.65 -12.33 0.33
CA VAL A 172 10.82 -13.14 -0.07
C VAL A 172 12.13 -12.41 0.24
N MET A 173 12.23 -11.13 -0.17
CA MET A 173 13.44 -10.33 0.09
C MET A 173 13.70 -10.16 1.60
N ILE A 174 12.70 -9.84 2.38
CA ILE A 174 12.83 -9.65 3.83
C ILE A 174 13.27 -10.95 4.50
N LEU A 175 12.57 -12.06 4.25
CA LEU A 175 12.83 -13.35 4.88
C LEU A 175 14.21 -13.90 4.51
N ASN A 176 14.63 -13.75 3.23
CA ASN A 176 15.99 -14.09 2.80
C ASN A 176 17.04 -13.25 3.56
N LYS A 177 16.82 -11.93 3.66
CA LYS A 177 17.75 -11.05 4.40
C LYS A 177 17.80 -11.37 5.90
N LEU A 178 16.74 -11.90 6.45
CA LEU A 178 16.68 -12.40 7.84
C LEU A 178 17.26 -13.80 7.99
N GLY A 179 17.82 -14.40 6.93
CA GLY A 179 18.52 -15.67 6.94
C GLY A 179 17.63 -16.90 6.86
N SER A 180 16.37 -16.78 6.43
CA SER A 180 15.49 -17.94 6.19
C SER A 180 15.74 -18.57 4.83
N ASN A 181 15.56 -19.91 4.73
CA ASN A 181 15.46 -20.62 3.47
C ASN A 181 14.08 -20.43 2.87
N VAL A 182 13.95 -19.52 1.92
CA VAL A 182 12.64 -19.18 1.33
C VAL A 182 12.32 -20.09 0.16
N THR A 183 11.17 -20.78 0.23
CA THR A 183 10.56 -21.48 -0.90
C THR A 183 9.42 -20.61 -1.43
N ALA A 184 9.60 -20.06 -2.62
CA ALA A 184 8.62 -19.20 -3.28
C ALA A 184 7.64 -20.04 -4.13
N VAL A 185 6.34 -19.79 -4.03
CA VAL A 185 5.30 -20.45 -4.81
C VAL A 185 4.69 -19.44 -5.77
N THR A 186 4.69 -19.76 -7.09
CA THR A 186 4.13 -18.91 -8.15
C THR A 186 3.31 -19.74 -9.13
N GLY A 187 2.29 -19.14 -9.74
CA GLY A 187 1.53 -19.77 -10.83
C GLY A 187 2.13 -19.58 -12.22
N LYS A 188 3.30 -18.92 -12.35
CA LYS A 188 3.93 -18.61 -13.64
C LYS A 188 5.40 -19.04 -13.63
N GLU A 189 5.76 -19.96 -14.51
CA GLU A 189 7.14 -20.41 -14.68
C GLU A 189 8.10 -19.27 -15.05
N SER A 190 7.62 -18.29 -15.83
CA SER A 190 8.39 -17.11 -16.22
C SER A 190 8.90 -16.26 -15.03
N ASN A 191 8.32 -16.42 -13.86
CA ASN A 191 8.73 -15.67 -12.65
C ASN A 191 9.85 -16.36 -11.86
N LYS A 192 10.28 -17.55 -12.26
CA LYS A 192 11.25 -18.36 -11.52
C LYS A 192 12.61 -17.66 -11.32
N GLU A 193 13.17 -17.15 -12.40
CA GLU A 193 14.47 -16.46 -12.35
C GLU A 193 14.40 -15.15 -11.53
N TYR A 194 13.29 -14.40 -11.68
CA TYR A 194 13.05 -13.22 -10.85
C TYR A 194 12.99 -13.58 -9.37
N LEU A 195 12.22 -14.61 -8.99
CA LEU A 195 12.09 -15.03 -7.59
C LEU A 195 13.41 -15.49 -6.98
N LYS A 196 14.25 -16.21 -7.78
CA LYS A 196 15.59 -16.56 -7.36
C LYS A 196 16.49 -15.32 -7.18
N SER A 197 16.41 -14.35 -8.08
CA SER A 197 17.22 -13.13 -8.03
C SER A 197 16.94 -12.28 -6.79
N ILE A 198 15.70 -12.35 -6.25
CA ILE A 198 15.30 -11.64 -5.02
C ILE A 198 15.49 -12.46 -3.74
N GLY A 199 16.06 -13.67 -3.83
CA GLY A 199 16.50 -14.45 -2.68
C GLY A 199 15.72 -15.72 -2.38
N ALA A 200 14.83 -16.18 -3.26
CA ALA A 200 14.19 -17.49 -3.08
C ALA A 200 15.21 -18.62 -3.32
N LYS A 201 15.39 -19.49 -2.34
CA LYS A 201 16.25 -20.69 -2.46
C LYS A 201 15.61 -21.72 -3.38
N ASN A 202 14.30 -21.91 -3.25
CA ASN A 202 13.50 -22.81 -4.08
C ASN A 202 12.32 -22.07 -4.69
N VAL A 203 11.88 -22.51 -5.89
CA VAL A 203 10.67 -22.00 -6.54
C VAL A 203 9.81 -23.16 -6.98
N ILE A 204 8.56 -23.17 -6.54
CA ILE A 204 7.55 -24.17 -6.87
C ILE A 204 6.52 -23.53 -7.79
N ASN A 205 6.24 -24.20 -8.91
CA ASN A 205 5.18 -23.78 -9.81
C ASN A 205 3.84 -24.40 -9.36
N LEU A 206 2.90 -23.55 -8.94
CA LEU A 206 1.60 -23.98 -8.44
C LEU A 206 0.78 -24.76 -9.49
N SER A 207 0.96 -24.47 -10.78
CA SER A 207 0.26 -25.18 -11.86
C SER A 207 0.67 -26.65 -12.02
N LEU A 208 1.80 -27.04 -11.42
CA LEU A 208 2.29 -28.42 -11.41
C LEU A 208 1.89 -29.18 -10.13
N ILE A 209 1.27 -28.51 -9.16
CA ILE A 209 0.75 -29.13 -7.96
C ILE A 209 -0.70 -29.55 -8.22
N HIS A 210 -0.89 -30.80 -8.54
CA HIS A 210 -2.23 -31.39 -8.57
C HIS A 210 -2.68 -31.64 -7.12
N ILE A 211 -3.58 -30.79 -6.66
CA ILE A 211 -4.27 -31.00 -5.41
C ILE A 211 -5.56 -31.75 -5.67
#